data_4eeeee5de5f7739b28cf81caa82f986f
#
_entry.id   4eeeee5de5f7739b28cf81caa82f986f
#
_cell.length_a   1.000
_cell.length_b   1.000
_cell.length_c   1.000
_cell.angle_alpha   90.00
_cell.angle_beta   90.00
_cell.angle_gamma   90.00
#
_symmetry.space_group_name_H-M   'P 1'
#
loop_
_entity.id
_entity.type
_entity.pdbx_description
1 polymer ?
#
loop_
_entity_poly.entity_id
_entity_poly.type
_entity_poly.pdbx_seq_one_letter_code
_entity_poly.pdbx_strand_id
1 'polypeptide(L)'
;MSTIPKNNSETVAHTPGRASSIGVWILQVVLAAIIAGGGISKLAGDQVMVDMFADIGAGQWLRYLVGALEVAGGVGLLIPALAGLASLGLAALLTGAVITDQFVLEQSPWLPLAFLVVAAVIARARWSRTEAVVGTLLRR
;
A
#
# COMPACT_ATOMS: atom_id res chain seq x y z
N MET A 1 -56.00 3.57 -25.75
CA MET A 1 -55.23 3.91 -24.56
C MET A 1 -53.85 3.21 -24.67
N SER A 2 -52.87 3.93 -25.03
CA SER A 2 -51.54 3.41 -25.32
C SER A 2 -50.68 3.43 -24.05
N THR A 3 -50.42 2.29 -23.46
CA THR A 3 -49.53 2.15 -22.31
C THR A 3 -48.10 2.08 -22.84
N ILE A 4 -47.36 3.16 -22.66
CA ILE A 4 -45.91 3.22 -22.91
C ILE A 4 -45.20 2.39 -21.85
N PRO A 5 -44.41 1.37 -22.21
CA PRO A 5 -43.62 0.67 -21.21
C PRO A 5 -42.49 1.63 -20.71
N LYS A 6 -42.50 1.85 -19.40
CA LYS A 6 -41.38 2.53 -18.75
C LYS A 6 -40.12 1.70 -18.96
N ASN A 7 -39.22 2.24 -19.75
CA ASN A 7 -37.87 1.70 -19.92
C ASN A 7 -37.13 1.94 -18.60
N ASN A 8 -37.11 0.95 -17.74
CA ASN A 8 -36.22 0.93 -16.60
C ASN A 8 -34.81 0.69 -17.12
N SER A 9 -34.14 1.77 -17.42
CA SER A 9 -32.66 1.78 -17.52
C SER A 9 -32.16 1.50 -16.10
N GLU A 10 -32.19 0.24 -15.69
CA GLU A 10 -31.43 -0.18 -14.51
C GLU A 10 -29.97 0.09 -14.82
N THR A 11 -29.46 1.17 -14.23
CA THR A 11 -28.02 1.37 -14.07
C THR A 11 -27.54 0.16 -13.29
N VAL A 12 -26.99 -0.81 -14.02
CA VAL A 12 -26.26 -1.94 -13.42
C VAL A 12 -25.08 -1.33 -12.70
N ALA A 13 -25.24 -1.13 -11.40
CA ALA A 13 -24.13 -0.82 -10.53
C ALA A 13 -23.14 -1.98 -10.67
N HIS A 14 -22.01 -1.73 -11.28
CA HIS A 14 -20.89 -2.66 -11.35
C HIS A 14 -20.40 -2.90 -9.93
N THR A 15 -21.01 -3.85 -9.23
CA THR A 15 -20.42 -4.46 -8.05
C THR A 15 -19.14 -5.16 -8.53
N PRO A 16 -17.96 -4.78 -8.01
CA PRO A 16 -16.74 -5.48 -8.35
C PRO A 16 -16.94 -6.97 -8.06
N GLY A 17 -16.77 -7.79 -9.08
CA GLY A 17 -17.04 -9.21 -9.00
C GLY A 17 -16.22 -9.88 -7.89
N ARG A 18 -16.75 -10.95 -7.29
CA ARG A 18 -16.10 -11.72 -6.23
C ARG A 18 -14.64 -12.10 -6.57
N ALA A 19 -14.37 -12.36 -7.84
CA ALA A 19 -13.01 -12.65 -8.35
C ALA A 19 -12.05 -11.46 -8.22
N SER A 20 -12.48 -10.22 -8.46
CA SER A 20 -11.63 -9.04 -8.29
C SER A 20 -11.29 -8.77 -6.82
N SER A 21 -12.23 -9.06 -5.91
CA SER A 21 -12.00 -8.93 -4.47
C SER A 21 -10.98 -9.95 -3.95
N ILE A 22 -10.99 -11.19 -4.46
CA ILE A 22 -10.02 -12.24 -4.12
C ILE A 22 -8.63 -11.85 -4.65
N GLY A 23 -8.54 -11.36 -5.88
CA GLY A 23 -7.28 -10.89 -6.47
C GLY A 23 -6.62 -9.77 -5.66
N VAL A 24 -7.39 -8.79 -5.23
CA VAL A 24 -6.92 -7.70 -4.36
C VAL A 24 -6.47 -8.24 -3.00
N TRP A 25 -7.16 -9.22 -2.43
CA TRP A 25 -6.75 -9.86 -1.19
C TRP A 25 -5.40 -10.58 -1.31
N ILE A 26 -5.20 -11.33 -2.40
CA ILE A 26 -3.92 -11.99 -2.66
C ILE A 26 -2.79 -10.96 -2.76
N LEU A 27 -3.00 -9.88 -3.52
CA LEU A 27 -2.02 -8.78 -3.62
C LEU A 27 -1.72 -8.15 -2.26
N GLN A 28 -2.73 -7.94 -1.42
CA GLN A 28 -2.55 -7.40 -0.06
C GLN A 28 -1.69 -8.32 0.81
N VAL A 29 -1.99 -9.61 0.83
CA VAL A 29 -1.25 -10.60 1.65
C VAL A 29 0.19 -10.72 1.18
N VAL A 30 0.42 -10.82 -0.13
CA VAL A 30 1.76 -10.93 -0.70
C VAL A 30 2.56 -9.65 -0.41
N LEU A 31 2.00 -8.49 -0.69
CA LEU A 31 2.68 -7.21 -0.41
C LEU A 31 2.97 -7.05 1.09
N ALA A 32 1.99 -7.36 1.95
CA ALA A 32 2.15 -7.30 3.40
C ALA A 32 3.30 -8.17 3.89
N ALA A 33 3.40 -9.42 3.41
CA ALA A 33 4.47 -10.34 3.80
C ALA A 33 5.85 -9.84 3.37
N ILE A 34 5.97 -9.34 2.15
CA ILE A 34 7.25 -8.85 1.60
C ILE A 34 7.68 -7.56 2.34
N ILE A 35 6.79 -6.60 2.46
CA ILE A 35 7.11 -5.30 3.10
C ILE A 35 7.37 -5.47 4.59
N ALA A 36 6.55 -6.22 5.31
CA ALA A 36 6.78 -6.49 6.73
C ALA A 36 8.09 -7.27 6.94
N GLY A 37 8.39 -8.25 6.09
CA GLY A 37 9.66 -8.99 6.12
C GLY A 37 10.87 -8.06 5.95
N GLY A 38 10.83 -7.16 4.97
CA GLY A 38 11.84 -6.12 4.77
C GLY A 38 11.96 -5.18 5.98
N GLY A 39 10.84 -4.79 6.57
CA GLY A 39 10.80 -3.98 7.78
C GLY A 39 11.44 -4.69 8.98
N ILE A 40 11.13 -5.98 9.17
CA ILE A 40 11.74 -6.80 10.24
C ILE A 40 13.25 -6.91 10.05
N SER A 41 13.75 -7.16 8.84
CA SER A 41 15.19 -7.20 8.55
C SER A 41 15.89 -5.87 8.92
N LYS A 42 15.24 -4.74 8.61
CA LYS A 42 15.74 -3.41 9.01
C LYS A 42 15.80 -3.24 10.53
N LEU A 43 14.76 -3.65 11.24
CA LEU A 43 14.69 -3.54 12.70
C LEU A 43 15.66 -4.50 13.40
N ALA A 44 15.82 -5.71 12.88
CA ALA A 44 16.74 -6.72 13.39
C ALA A 44 18.22 -6.36 13.21
N GLY A 45 18.53 -5.37 12.35
CA GLY A 45 19.91 -4.96 12.09
C GLY A 45 20.63 -5.91 11.14
N ASP A 46 19.92 -6.44 10.16
CA ASP A 46 20.56 -7.17 9.06
C ASP A 46 21.70 -6.34 8.46
N GLN A 47 22.90 -6.95 8.29
CA GLN A 47 24.09 -6.21 7.90
C GLN A 47 23.92 -5.47 6.57
N VAL A 48 23.23 -6.09 5.60
CA VAL A 48 22.96 -5.46 4.30
C VAL A 48 22.12 -4.18 4.49
N MET A 49 21.14 -4.21 5.40
CA MET A 49 20.32 -3.04 5.70
C MET A 49 21.11 -1.97 6.46
N VAL A 50 21.99 -2.36 7.38
CA VAL A 50 22.86 -1.44 8.11
C VAL A 50 23.78 -0.69 7.14
N ASP A 51 24.41 -1.41 6.24
CA ASP A 51 25.34 -0.85 5.24
C ASP A 51 24.61 0.07 4.26
N MET A 52 23.44 -0.37 3.74
CA MET A 52 22.60 0.44 2.84
C MET A 52 22.22 1.78 3.48
N PHE A 53 21.79 1.77 4.73
CA PHE A 53 21.41 3.02 5.42
C PHE A 53 22.62 3.85 5.84
N ALA A 54 23.82 3.26 5.97
CA ALA A 54 25.06 4.00 6.11
C ALA A 54 25.40 4.75 4.82
N ASP A 55 25.24 4.12 3.65
CA ASP A 55 25.46 4.71 2.33
C ASP A 55 24.47 5.86 2.04
N ILE A 56 23.22 5.77 2.51
CA ILE A 56 22.26 6.87 2.45
C ILE A 56 22.75 8.10 3.23
N GLY A 57 23.54 7.91 4.28
CA GLY A 57 24.14 8.99 5.04
C GLY A 57 23.22 9.73 6.02
N ALA A 58 21.95 9.33 6.14
CA ALA A 58 20.99 9.96 7.05
C ALA A 58 21.08 9.42 8.49
N GLY A 59 21.87 8.39 8.73
CA GLY A 59 22.02 7.73 10.03
C GLY A 59 21.08 6.54 10.23
N GLN A 60 21.45 5.68 11.19
CA GLN A 60 20.73 4.43 11.45
C GLN A 60 19.30 4.63 12.02
N TRP A 61 19.00 5.80 12.58
CA TRP A 61 17.65 6.12 13.05
C TRP A 61 16.61 6.04 11.92
N LEU A 62 17.00 6.42 10.68
CA LEU A 62 16.12 6.33 9.52
C LEU A 62 15.80 4.86 9.20
N ARG A 63 16.75 3.94 9.37
CA ARG A 63 16.54 2.51 9.20
C ARG A 63 15.45 1.99 10.15
N TYR A 64 15.52 2.38 11.42
CA TYR A 64 14.50 1.99 12.40
C TYR A 64 13.13 2.60 12.08
N LEU A 65 13.10 3.86 11.68
CA LEU A 65 11.85 4.53 11.29
C LEU A 65 11.20 3.85 10.10
N VAL A 66 11.94 3.64 9.03
CA VAL A 66 11.45 2.98 7.80
C VAL A 66 11.01 1.55 8.11
N GLY A 67 11.80 0.78 8.85
CA GLY A 67 11.46 -0.57 9.25
C GLY A 67 10.17 -0.63 10.07
N ALA A 68 9.98 0.26 11.01
CA ALA A 68 8.75 0.34 11.81
C ALA A 68 7.53 0.69 10.94
N LEU A 69 7.67 1.64 10.01
CA LEU A 69 6.59 2.01 9.08
C LEU A 69 6.24 0.89 8.11
N GLU A 70 7.23 0.13 7.65
CA GLU A 70 7.00 -1.04 6.79
C GLU A 70 6.24 -2.15 7.53
N VAL A 71 6.62 -2.46 8.77
CA VAL A 71 5.91 -3.45 9.59
C VAL A 71 4.49 -2.98 9.88
N ALA A 72 4.32 -1.72 10.30
CA ALA A 72 3.00 -1.15 10.58
C ALA A 72 2.12 -1.12 9.31
N GLY A 73 2.68 -0.75 8.17
CA GLY A 73 1.99 -0.75 6.87
C GLY A 73 1.61 -2.16 6.44
N GLY A 74 2.52 -3.14 6.57
CA GLY A 74 2.25 -4.55 6.28
C GLY A 74 1.11 -5.11 7.14
N VAL A 75 1.13 -4.86 8.44
CA VAL A 75 0.04 -5.24 9.35
C VAL A 75 -1.27 -4.52 8.97
N GLY A 76 -1.20 -3.22 8.70
CA GLY A 76 -2.36 -2.43 8.27
C GLY A 76 -3.01 -2.93 6.99
N LEU A 77 -2.24 -3.47 6.04
CA LEU A 77 -2.77 -4.09 4.82
C LEU A 77 -3.65 -5.32 5.12
N LEU A 78 -3.36 -6.05 6.19
CA LEU A 78 -4.12 -7.26 6.57
C LEU A 78 -5.41 -6.92 7.30
N ILE A 79 -5.58 -5.68 7.77
CA ILE A 79 -6.79 -5.23 8.44
C ILE A 79 -7.71 -4.58 7.40
N PRO A 80 -8.88 -5.18 7.08
CA PRO A 80 -9.73 -4.72 5.99
C PRO A 80 -10.16 -3.25 6.06
N ALA A 81 -10.33 -2.73 7.29
CA ALA A 81 -10.71 -1.34 7.52
C ALA A 81 -9.55 -0.36 7.24
N LEU A 82 -8.30 -0.80 7.44
CA LEU A 82 -7.10 0.02 7.31
C LEU A 82 -6.36 -0.18 5.99
N ALA A 83 -6.71 -1.21 5.22
CA ALA A 83 -5.97 -1.61 4.03
C ALA A 83 -5.77 -0.48 3.01
N GLY A 84 -6.78 0.37 2.79
CA GLY A 84 -6.66 1.51 1.90
C GLY A 84 -5.72 2.60 2.45
N LEU A 85 -5.84 2.92 3.73
CA LEU A 85 -4.97 3.91 4.38
C LEU A 85 -3.52 3.40 4.49
N ALA A 86 -3.34 2.14 4.86
CA ALA A 86 -2.04 1.49 4.91
C ALA A 86 -1.35 1.47 3.53
N SER A 87 -2.10 1.15 2.46
CA SER A 87 -1.53 1.17 1.10
C SER A 87 -1.16 2.58 0.64
N LEU A 88 -1.88 3.62 1.03
CA LEU A 88 -1.48 5.01 0.76
C LEU A 88 -0.19 5.38 1.51
N GLY A 89 -0.09 5.03 2.78
CA GLY A 89 1.12 5.26 3.58
C GLY A 89 2.34 4.51 3.00
N LEU A 90 2.15 3.25 2.61
CA LEU A 90 3.20 2.47 1.94
C LEU A 90 3.56 3.04 0.56
N ALA A 91 2.59 3.54 -0.21
CA ALA A 91 2.87 4.19 -1.49
C ALA A 91 3.76 5.44 -1.30
N ALA A 92 3.49 6.26 -0.30
CA ALA A 92 4.33 7.39 0.04
C ALA A 92 5.75 6.96 0.45
N LEU A 93 5.87 5.94 1.30
CA LEU A 93 7.16 5.38 1.74
C LEU A 93 7.96 4.80 0.56
N LEU A 94 7.31 4.03 -0.30
CA LEU A 94 7.92 3.42 -1.49
C LEU A 94 8.32 4.48 -2.54
N THR A 95 7.59 5.58 -2.64
CA THR A 95 8.01 6.72 -3.47
C THR A 95 9.35 7.27 -2.98
N GLY A 96 9.51 7.44 -1.67
CA GLY A 96 10.78 7.80 -1.06
C GLY A 96 11.89 6.79 -1.38
N ALA A 97 11.59 5.49 -1.31
CA ALA A 97 12.54 4.43 -1.65
C ALA A 97 12.98 4.49 -3.13
N VAL A 98 12.04 4.66 -4.07
CA VAL A 98 12.35 4.84 -5.50
C VAL A 98 13.30 6.01 -5.73
N ILE A 99 13.04 7.16 -5.08
CA ILE A 99 13.88 8.35 -5.20
C ILE A 99 15.28 8.07 -4.60
N THR A 100 15.34 7.42 -3.44
CA THR A 100 16.61 7.09 -2.78
C THR A 100 17.44 6.12 -3.61
N ASP A 101 16.84 5.06 -4.12
CA ASP A 101 17.54 4.09 -4.96
C ASP A 101 18.10 4.76 -6.24
N GLN A 102 17.30 5.61 -6.88
CA GLN A 102 17.68 6.22 -8.15
C GLN A 102 18.75 7.31 -7.99
N PHE A 103 18.67 8.16 -6.98
CA PHE A 103 19.45 9.39 -6.89
C PHE A 103 20.51 9.38 -5.79
N VAL A 104 20.40 8.51 -4.80
CA VAL A 104 21.33 8.44 -3.66
C VAL A 104 22.19 7.19 -3.74
N LEU A 105 21.58 6.04 -3.97
CA LEU A 105 22.28 4.76 -4.00
C LEU A 105 22.72 4.36 -5.41
N GLU A 106 22.27 5.08 -6.44
CA GLU A 106 22.54 4.78 -7.85
C GLU A 106 22.21 3.32 -8.22
N GLN A 107 21.20 2.79 -7.58
CA GLN A 107 20.71 1.43 -7.78
C GLN A 107 19.45 1.41 -8.65
N SER A 108 19.08 0.21 -9.11
CA SER A 108 17.88 0.02 -9.90
C SER A 108 16.61 0.20 -9.06
N PRO A 109 15.73 1.18 -9.35
CA PRO A 109 14.54 1.47 -8.56
C PRO A 109 13.36 0.55 -8.91
N TRP A 110 13.54 -0.44 -9.78
CA TRP A 110 12.43 -1.25 -10.31
C TRP A 110 11.68 -2.05 -9.23
N LEU A 111 12.40 -2.52 -8.21
CA LEU A 111 11.78 -3.30 -7.13
C LEU A 111 10.83 -2.45 -6.27
N PRO A 112 11.27 -1.32 -5.67
CA PRO A 112 10.34 -0.47 -4.94
C PRO A 112 9.26 0.15 -5.85
N LEU A 113 9.56 0.39 -7.12
CA LEU A 113 8.58 0.86 -8.09
C LEU A 113 7.47 -0.18 -8.33
N ALA A 114 7.82 -1.45 -8.47
CA ALA A 114 6.83 -2.52 -8.60
C ALA A 114 5.91 -2.61 -7.37
N PHE A 115 6.47 -2.51 -6.17
CA PHE A 115 5.69 -2.50 -4.94
C PHE A 115 4.83 -1.25 -4.81
N LEU A 116 5.32 -0.09 -5.25
CA LEU A 116 4.56 1.16 -5.32
C LEU A 116 3.32 1.01 -6.21
N VAL A 117 3.48 0.42 -7.39
CA VAL A 117 2.35 0.15 -8.31
C VAL A 117 1.32 -0.77 -7.65
N VAL A 118 1.75 -1.85 -7.00
CA VAL A 118 0.84 -2.75 -6.28
C VAL A 118 0.12 -2.03 -5.14
N ALA A 119 0.83 -1.23 -4.35
CA ALA A 119 0.23 -0.43 -3.28
C ALA A 119 -0.81 0.57 -3.82
N ALA A 120 -0.52 1.23 -4.94
CA ALA A 120 -1.45 2.14 -5.61
C ALA A 120 -2.71 1.43 -6.11
N VAL A 121 -2.58 0.23 -6.68
CA VAL A 121 -3.72 -0.60 -7.11
C VAL A 121 -4.59 -0.98 -5.92
N ILE A 122 -4.00 -1.39 -4.80
CA ILE A 122 -4.74 -1.73 -3.58
C ILE A 122 -5.45 -0.48 -3.03
N ALA A 123 -4.77 0.66 -2.96
CA ALA A 123 -5.34 1.92 -2.49
C ALA A 123 -6.59 2.29 -3.31
N ARG A 124 -6.48 2.21 -4.63
CA ARG A 124 -7.60 2.47 -5.55
C ARG A 124 -8.76 1.49 -5.34
N ALA A 125 -8.46 0.20 -5.22
CA ALA A 125 -9.48 -0.84 -5.04
C ALA A 125 -10.20 -0.75 -3.68
N ARG A 126 -9.55 -0.16 -2.67
CA ARG A 126 -10.08 -0.01 -1.30
C ARG A 126 -10.55 1.41 -0.98
N TRP A 127 -10.58 2.31 -1.97
CA TRP A 127 -10.86 3.74 -1.78
C TRP A 127 -12.14 4.02 -0.98
N SER A 128 -13.25 3.36 -1.33
CA SER A 128 -14.53 3.52 -0.63
C SER A 128 -14.49 3.19 0.87
N ARG A 129 -13.66 2.22 1.25
CA ARG A 129 -13.44 1.87 2.66
C ARG A 129 -12.58 2.91 3.37
N THR A 130 -11.61 3.46 2.69
CA THR A 130 -10.75 4.53 3.20
C THR A 130 -11.57 5.79 3.51
N GLU A 131 -12.43 6.19 2.59
CA GLU A 131 -13.35 7.32 2.79
C GLU A 131 -14.26 7.12 4.00
N ALA A 132 -14.80 5.92 4.20
CA ALA A 132 -15.64 5.61 5.35
C ALA A 132 -14.89 5.74 6.69
N VAL A 133 -13.65 5.27 6.76
CA VAL A 133 -12.81 5.37 7.97
C VAL A 133 -12.43 6.82 8.26
N VAL A 134 -11.95 7.54 7.26
CA VAL A 134 -11.56 8.96 7.39
C VAL A 134 -12.77 9.81 7.77
N GLY A 135 -13.92 9.60 7.13
CA GLY A 135 -15.15 10.31 7.44
C GLY A 135 -15.62 10.09 8.89
N THR A 136 -15.41 8.89 9.43
CA THR A 136 -15.74 8.60 10.84
C THR A 136 -14.79 9.30 11.80
N LEU A 137 -13.50 9.39 11.46
CA LEU A 137 -12.49 10.08 12.30
C LEU A 137 -12.68 11.59 12.32
N LEU A 138 -13.07 12.19 11.18
CA LEU A 138 -13.26 13.64 11.06
C LEU A 138 -14.59 14.12 11.71
N ARG A 139 -15.52 13.24 12.02
CA ARG A 139 -16.80 13.58 12.66
C ARG A 139 -16.75 13.51 14.20
N ARG A 140 -15.62 13.17 14.78
CA ARG A 140 -15.37 13.16 16.23
C ARG A 140 -14.62 14.42 16.68
#